data_8596da34d4a0163e83ae37351ba80bdf
#
_entry.id   8596da34d4a0163e83ae37351ba80bdf
#
_cell.length_a   1.000
_cell.length_b   1.000
_cell.length_c   1.000
_cell.angle_alpha   90.00
_cell.angle_beta   90.00
_cell.angle_gamma   90.00
#
_symmetry.space_group_name_H-M   'P 1'
#
loop_
_entity.id
_entity.type
_entity.pdbx_description
1 polymer ?
#
loop_
_entity_poly.entity_id
_entity_poly.type
_entity_poly.pdbx_seq_one_letter_code
_entity_poly.pdbx_strand_id
1 'polypeptide(L)'
;MMIKVIIFDLDGVLVDTKLIHFEALNSALKRYNFEEISIDDHVKIFDGLPTIEKLKLLKKNKKIPKKFFSKIQKFKQKITSEILKRKIKKNNKIIKIMKNLHNKYKIVVATNAVNSTLNICLNKLGIEKYVDFKLSNEDINEPKPNPEIYLRIFIRFGIYPSEALIIEDSHYGREA
;
A
#
# COMPACT_ATOMS: atom_id res chain seq x y z
N MET A 1 -12.07 -23.24 -14.86
CA MET A 1 -11.26 -22.02 -15.08
C MET A 1 -10.07 -22.09 -14.16
N MET A 2 -8.85 -21.81 -14.63
CA MET A 2 -7.63 -22.04 -13.85
C MET A 2 -6.99 -20.69 -13.51
N ILE A 3 -6.68 -20.44 -12.23
CA ILE A 3 -5.97 -19.25 -11.80
C ILE A 3 -4.54 -19.26 -12.38
N LYS A 4 -4.11 -18.15 -12.97
CA LYS A 4 -2.77 -17.94 -13.55
C LYS A 4 -1.94 -16.94 -12.76
N VAL A 5 -2.59 -15.92 -12.18
CA VAL A 5 -1.96 -14.82 -11.48
C VAL A 5 -2.54 -14.68 -10.07
N ILE A 6 -1.69 -14.51 -9.07
CA ILE A 6 -2.10 -14.12 -7.71
C ILE A 6 -1.59 -12.70 -7.46
N ILE A 7 -2.51 -11.81 -7.12
CA ILE A 7 -2.25 -10.40 -6.87
C ILE A 7 -2.41 -10.15 -5.37
N PHE A 8 -1.34 -9.74 -4.72
CA PHE A 8 -1.35 -9.38 -3.31
C PHE A 8 -1.40 -7.86 -3.16
N ASP A 9 -2.24 -7.36 -2.26
CA ASP A 9 -1.97 -6.06 -1.68
C ASP A 9 -0.75 -6.13 -0.74
N LEU A 10 -0.22 -4.99 -0.36
CA LEU A 10 0.94 -4.90 0.52
C LEU A 10 0.53 -4.71 1.97
N ASP A 11 -0.17 -3.60 2.23
CA ASP A 11 -0.48 -3.11 3.58
C ASP A 11 -1.66 -3.90 4.17
N GLY A 12 -1.46 -4.59 5.28
CA GLY A 12 -2.48 -5.45 5.89
C GLY A 12 -2.53 -6.89 5.32
N VAL A 13 -1.89 -7.16 4.19
CA VAL A 13 -1.81 -8.49 3.58
C VAL A 13 -0.42 -9.11 3.73
N LEU A 14 0.60 -8.50 3.14
CA LEU A 14 1.99 -8.98 3.22
C LEU A 14 2.72 -8.43 4.45
N VAL A 15 2.33 -7.26 4.92
CA VAL A 15 2.94 -6.59 6.08
C VAL A 15 1.89 -5.75 6.81
N ASP A 16 1.90 -5.84 8.15
CA ASP A 16 1.07 -4.98 8.98
C ASP A 16 1.75 -3.61 9.14
N THR A 17 1.25 -2.62 8.40
CA THR A 17 1.78 -1.25 8.38
C THR A 17 0.79 -0.23 8.93
N LYS A 18 -0.39 -0.64 9.36
CA LYS A 18 -1.48 0.24 9.79
C LYS A 18 -1.03 1.25 10.85
N LEU A 19 -0.44 0.79 11.95
CA LEU A 19 0.07 1.66 13.01
C LEU A 19 1.27 2.50 12.53
N ILE A 20 2.10 1.97 11.63
CA ILE A 20 3.25 2.71 11.07
C ILE A 20 2.76 3.92 10.28
N HIS A 21 1.73 3.74 9.46
CA HIS A 21 1.14 4.83 8.68
C HIS A 21 0.41 5.84 9.55
N PHE A 22 -0.23 5.41 10.64
CA PHE A 22 -0.82 6.27 11.64
C PHE A 22 0.23 7.13 12.36
N GLU A 23 1.25 6.52 12.94
CA GLU A 23 2.35 7.19 13.63
C GLU A 23 3.06 8.21 12.72
N ALA A 24 3.35 7.81 11.48
CA ALA A 24 4.04 8.67 10.52
C ALA A 24 3.20 9.87 10.08
N LEU A 25 1.88 9.70 9.90
CA LEU A 25 0.99 10.79 9.52
C LEU A 25 0.86 11.79 10.67
N ASN A 26 0.63 11.32 11.89
CA ASN A 26 0.52 12.17 13.07
C ASN A 26 1.83 12.93 13.38
N SER A 27 2.98 12.25 13.22
CA SER A 27 4.28 12.93 13.31
C SER A 27 4.42 14.05 12.29
N ALA A 28 3.91 13.86 11.08
CA ALA A 28 3.94 14.89 10.05
C ALA A 28 2.96 16.04 10.32
N LEU A 29 1.76 15.74 10.80
CA LEU A 29 0.79 16.76 11.19
C LEU A 29 1.34 17.63 12.33
N LYS A 30 1.84 16.99 13.40
CA LYS A 30 2.43 17.67 14.56
C LYS A 30 3.60 18.57 14.19
N ARG A 31 4.50 18.12 13.29
CA ARG A 31 5.64 18.92 12.83
C ARG A 31 5.23 20.25 12.20
N TYR A 32 4.06 20.31 11.58
CA TYR A 32 3.55 21.51 10.93
C TYR A 32 2.45 22.21 11.73
N ASN A 33 2.35 21.91 13.04
CA ASN A 33 1.38 22.46 13.99
C ASN A 33 -0.08 22.24 13.59
N PHE A 34 -0.38 21.07 13.00
CA PHE A 34 -1.74 20.61 12.74
C PHE A 34 -2.15 19.58 13.79
N GLU A 35 -3.46 19.54 14.05
CA GLU A 35 -4.07 18.58 14.96
C GLU A 35 -3.90 17.13 14.44
N GLU A 36 -3.52 16.24 15.34
CA GLU A 36 -3.37 14.82 15.08
C GLU A 36 -4.73 14.16 14.84
N ILE A 37 -4.75 13.03 14.12
CA ILE A 37 -5.94 12.20 13.95
C ILE A 37 -6.00 11.14 15.04
N SER A 38 -7.22 10.71 15.38
CA SER A 38 -7.41 9.57 16.28
C SER A 38 -7.10 8.25 15.58
N ILE A 39 -6.81 7.20 16.36
CA ILE A 39 -6.63 5.86 15.78
C ILE A 39 -7.93 5.33 15.18
N ASP A 40 -9.08 5.68 15.76
CA ASP A 40 -10.40 5.31 15.27
C ASP A 40 -10.68 5.92 13.90
N ASP A 41 -10.40 7.21 13.71
CA ASP A 41 -10.53 7.86 12.40
C ASP A 41 -9.55 7.25 11.39
N HIS A 42 -8.33 6.94 11.84
CA HIS A 42 -7.35 6.29 10.97
C HIS A 42 -7.88 4.96 10.43
N VAL A 43 -8.44 4.11 11.27
CA VAL A 43 -8.94 2.80 10.88
C VAL A 43 -10.23 2.89 10.06
N LYS A 44 -11.16 3.76 10.47
CA LYS A 44 -12.50 3.82 9.85
C LYS A 44 -12.56 4.62 8.55
N ILE A 45 -11.73 5.65 8.42
CA ILE A 45 -11.84 6.64 7.33
C ILE A 45 -10.61 6.63 6.42
N PHE A 46 -9.41 6.47 6.99
CA PHE A 46 -8.17 6.75 6.28
C PHE A 46 -7.39 5.50 5.86
N ASP A 47 -7.72 4.32 6.41
CA ASP A 47 -6.98 3.10 6.07
C ASP A 47 -7.12 2.75 4.58
N GLY A 48 -6.03 2.30 3.95
CA GLY A 48 -5.99 2.01 2.52
C GLY A 48 -5.91 3.21 1.57
N LEU A 49 -6.12 4.46 2.04
CA LEU A 49 -6.04 5.66 1.20
C LEU A 49 -4.61 6.17 1.04
N PRO A 50 -4.23 6.67 -0.16
CA PRO A 50 -3.00 7.44 -0.35
C PRO A 50 -2.97 8.69 0.54
N THR A 51 -1.76 9.13 0.93
CA THR A 51 -1.59 10.29 1.82
C THR A 51 -2.27 11.56 1.30
N ILE A 52 -2.23 11.81 0.01
CA ILE A 52 -2.86 12.99 -0.60
C ILE A 52 -4.39 12.96 -0.42
N GLU A 53 -5.02 11.80 -0.59
CA GLU A 53 -6.46 11.66 -0.39
C GLU A 53 -6.83 11.86 1.09
N LYS A 54 -6.04 11.32 2.02
CA LYS A 54 -6.20 11.61 3.46
C LYS A 54 -6.15 13.11 3.75
N LEU A 55 -5.19 13.83 3.16
CA LEU A 55 -5.04 15.28 3.35
C LEU A 55 -6.18 16.08 2.71
N LYS A 56 -6.76 15.62 1.60
CA LYS A 56 -7.95 16.24 0.99
C LYS A 56 -9.16 16.14 1.94
N LEU A 57 -9.36 14.98 2.57
CA LEU A 57 -10.42 14.78 3.56
C LEU A 57 -10.17 15.64 4.81
N LEU A 58 -8.94 15.65 5.33
CA LEU A 58 -8.55 16.46 6.51
C LEU A 58 -8.64 17.96 6.26
N LYS A 59 -8.49 18.43 5.02
CA LYS A 59 -8.64 19.85 4.66
C LYS A 59 -9.98 20.41 5.11
N LYS A 60 -11.07 19.66 4.94
CA LYS A 60 -12.42 20.12 5.32
C LYS A 60 -12.56 20.24 6.83
N ASN A 61 -12.06 19.28 7.58
CA ASN A 61 -12.32 19.16 9.02
C ASN A 61 -11.25 19.84 9.89
N LYS A 62 -9.97 19.75 9.53
CA LYS A 62 -8.83 20.25 10.31
C LYS A 62 -8.12 21.46 9.70
N LYS A 63 -8.75 22.12 8.71
CA LYS A 63 -8.28 23.36 8.06
C LYS A 63 -6.82 23.32 7.57
N ILE A 64 -6.35 22.17 7.06
CA ILE A 64 -4.99 22.03 6.54
C ILE A 64 -4.89 22.74 5.18
N PRO A 65 -4.12 23.84 5.02
CA PRO A 65 -3.98 24.52 3.74
C PRO A 65 -3.27 23.65 2.69
N LYS A 66 -3.73 23.67 1.44
CA LYS A 66 -3.17 22.87 0.33
C LYS A 66 -1.65 23.05 0.16
N LYS A 67 -1.11 24.24 0.46
CA LYS A 67 0.34 24.52 0.42
C LYS A 67 1.20 23.63 1.33
N PHE A 68 0.61 22.98 2.33
CA PHE A 68 1.31 22.06 3.23
C PHE A 68 1.26 20.60 2.75
N PHE A 69 0.40 20.22 1.81
CA PHE A 69 0.21 18.82 1.41
C PHE A 69 1.51 18.14 0.99
N SER A 70 2.28 18.76 0.11
CA SER A 70 3.57 18.20 -0.35
C SER A 70 4.59 18.08 0.81
N LYS A 71 4.63 19.06 1.72
CA LYS A 71 5.53 19.05 2.87
C LYS A 71 5.17 17.92 3.84
N ILE A 72 3.88 17.78 4.17
CA ILE A 72 3.36 16.72 5.05
C ILE A 72 3.62 15.36 4.43
N GLN A 73 3.31 15.18 3.13
CA GLN A 73 3.52 13.93 2.42
C GLN A 73 5.00 13.51 2.43
N LYS A 74 5.91 14.43 2.08
CA LYS A 74 7.35 14.15 2.06
C LYS A 74 7.88 13.77 3.44
N PHE A 75 7.47 14.51 4.47
CA PHE A 75 7.90 14.21 5.84
C PHE A 75 7.31 12.88 6.33
N LYS A 76 6.00 12.65 6.12
CA LYS A 76 5.35 11.37 6.43
C LYS A 76 6.07 10.20 5.75
N GLN A 77 6.40 10.33 4.47
CA GLN A 77 7.09 9.27 3.72
C GLN A 77 8.49 8.98 4.27
N LYS A 78 9.24 10.03 4.67
CA LYS A 78 10.54 9.87 5.34
C LYS A 78 10.39 9.05 6.62
N ILE A 79 9.48 9.45 7.51
CA ILE A 79 9.22 8.74 8.79
C ILE A 79 8.76 7.31 8.54
N THR A 80 7.82 7.11 7.60
CA THR A 80 7.38 5.75 7.22
C THR A 80 8.56 4.88 6.82
N SER A 81 9.43 5.37 5.93
CA SER A 81 10.60 4.61 5.46
C SER A 81 11.58 4.25 6.59
N GLU A 82 11.82 5.18 7.52
CA GLU A 82 12.69 4.96 8.69
C GLU A 82 12.12 3.87 9.61
N ILE A 83 10.81 3.94 9.90
CA ILE A 83 10.13 2.95 10.76
C ILE A 83 10.12 1.57 10.08
N LEU A 84 9.77 1.49 8.80
CA LEU A 84 9.74 0.24 8.05
C LEU A 84 11.11 -0.44 8.02
N LYS A 85 12.18 0.29 7.71
CA LYS A 85 13.55 -0.23 7.70
C LYS A 85 13.96 -0.83 9.04
N ARG A 86 13.46 -0.28 10.15
CA ARG A 86 13.77 -0.71 11.52
C ARG A 86 12.88 -1.86 11.99
N LYS A 87 11.54 -1.77 11.74
CA LYS A 87 10.54 -2.71 12.28
C LYS A 87 10.38 -3.96 11.44
N ILE A 88 10.44 -3.85 10.09
CA ILE A 88 10.24 -5.02 9.23
C ILE A 88 11.47 -5.89 9.22
N LYS A 89 11.25 -7.18 9.44
CA LYS A 89 12.27 -8.22 9.42
C LYS A 89 11.88 -9.32 8.44
N LYS A 90 12.88 -10.07 8.00
CA LYS A 90 12.70 -11.27 7.19
C LYS A 90 11.67 -12.21 7.83
N ASN A 91 10.72 -12.69 7.03
CA ASN A 91 9.65 -13.57 7.49
C ASN A 91 9.70 -14.91 6.75
N ASN A 92 10.24 -15.91 7.41
CA ASN A 92 10.43 -17.24 6.81
C ASN A 92 9.10 -17.94 6.46
N LYS A 93 8.00 -17.64 7.16
CA LYS A 93 6.67 -18.21 6.83
C LYS A 93 6.17 -17.63 5.51
N ILE A 94 6.20 -16.29 5.36
CA ILE A 94 5.80 -15.63 4.11
C ILE A 94 6.72 -16.06 2.95
N ILE A 95 8.03 -16.14 3.18
CA ILE A 95 8.99 -16.61 2.16
C ILE A 95 8.61 -18.02 1.66
N LYS A 96 8.30 -18.95 2.58
CA LYS A 96 7.90 -20.32 2.21
C LYS A 96 6.62 -20.32 1.38
N ILE A 97 5.61 -19.53 1.77
CA ILE A 97 4.35 -19.38 1.03
C ILE A 97 4.62 -18.83 -0.36
N MET A 98 5.33 -17.70 -0.47
CA MET A 98 5.61 -17.05 -1.75
C MET A 98 6.41 -17.96 -2.69
N LYS A 99 7.41 -18.68 -2.17
CA LYS A 99 8.17 -19.67 -2.94
C LYS A 99 7.27 -20.76 -3.52
N ASN A 100 6.37 -21.32 -2.72
CA ASN A 100 5.47 -22.40 -3.16
C ASN A 100 4.46 -21.90 -4.21
N LEU A 101 3.94 -20.70 -4.04
CA LEU A 101 3.01 -20.07 -4.97
C LEU A 101 3.70 -19.70 -6.30
N HIS A 102 4.89 -19.12 -6.23
CA HIS A 102 5.66 -18.73 -7.40
C HIS A 102 6.01 -19.90 -8.33
N ASN A 103 6.11 -21.12 -7.80
CA ASN A 103 6.30 -22.31 -8.61
C ASN A 103 5.10 -22.66 -9.50
N LYS A 104 3.90 -22.11 -9.23
CA LYS A 104 2.65 -22.47 -9.88
C LYS A 104 1.94 -21.31 -10.56
N TYR A 105 2.15 -20.08 -10.06
CA TYR A 105 1.43 -18.88 -10.44
C TYR A 105 2.39 -17.72 -10.66
N LYS A 106 1.98 -16.77 -11.48
CA LYS A 106 2.62 -15.47 -11.52
C LYS A 106 2.21 -14.68 -10.27
N ILE A 107 3.19 -14.11 -9.58
CA ILE A 107 2.96 -13.36 -8.34
C ILE A 107 3.12 -11.87 -8.62
N VAL A 108 2.10 -11.11 -8.28
CA VAL A 108 2.06 -9.66 -8.44
C VAL A 108 1.78 -8.99 -7.11
N VAL A 109 2.37 -7.82 -6.88
CA VAL A 109 2.01 -6.95 -5.75
C VAL A 109 1.44 -5.64 -6.29
N ALA A 110 0.25 -5.26 -5.81
CA ALA A 110 -0.50 -4.09 -6.26
C ALA A 110 -0.98 -3.27 -5.05
N THR A 111 -0.43 -2.07 -4.84
CA THR A 111 -0.68 -1.31 -3.61
C THR A 111 -0.92 0.19 -3.84
N ASN A 112 -1.71 0.81 -2.96
CA ASN A 112 -1.83 2.27 -2.86
C ASN A 112 -0.64 2.94 -2.14
N ALA A 113 0.35 2.17 -1.67
CA ALA A 113 1.60 2.72 -1.17
C ALA A 113 2.47 3.28 -2.30
N VAL A 114 3.43 4.16 -1.96
CA VAL A 114 4.43 4.64 -2.91
C VAL A 114 5.50 3.58 -3.18
N ASN A 115 6.17 3.66 -4.32
CA ASN A 115 7.14 2.68 -4.78
C ASN A 115 8.28 2.44 -3.76
N SER A 116 8.75 3.49 -3.10
CA SER A 116 9.79 3.35 -2.06
C SER A 116 9.34 2.50 -0.87
N THR A 117 8.07 2.60 -0.43
CA THR A 117 7.49 1.75 0.62
C THR A 117 7.41 0.30 0.15
N LEU A 118 6.87 0.07 -1.05
CA LEU A 118 6.76 -1.24 -1.67
C LEU A 118 8.11 -1.96 -1.71
N ASN A 119 9.15 -1.29 -2.23
CA ASN A 119 10.49 -1.87 -2.35
C ASN A 119 11.12 -2.18 -0.98
N ILE A 120 10.99 -1.28 0.01
CA ILE A 120 11.49 -1.53 1.38
C ILE A 120 10.82 -2.78 1.97
N CYS A 121 9.51 -2.90 1.85
CA CYS A 121 8.76 -4.03 2.42
C CYS A 121 9.16 -5.35 1.77
N LEU A 122 9.15 -5.45 0.43
CA LEU A 122 9.51 -6.68 -0.29
C LEU A 122 10.93 -7.14 0.02
N ASN A 123 11.88 -6.20 0.05
CA ASN A 123 13.28 -6.49 0.38
C ASN A 123 13.42 -6.97 1.83
N LYS A 124 12.86 -6.22 2.80
CA LYS A 124 12.96 -6.55 4.22
C LYS A 124 12.27 -7.86 4.59
N LEU A 125 11.13 -8.16 3.96
CA LEU A 125 10.46 -9.46 4.12
C LEU A 125 11.24 -10.61 3.49
N GLY A 126 12.14 -10.33 2.54
CA GLY A 126 12.94 -11.32 1.82
C GLY A 126 12.16 -12.04 0.71
N ILE A 127 11.12 -11.41 0.16
CA ILE A 127 10.22 -12.00 -0.84
C ILE A 127 10.34 -11.39 -2.23
N GLU A 128 11.14 -10.35 -2.43
CA GLU A 128 11.27 -9.62 -3.69
C GLU A 128 11.54 -10.54 -4.89
N LYS A 129 12.38 -11.54 -4.73
CA LYS A 129 12.73 -12.51 -5.79
C LYS A 129 11.59 -13.46 -6.22
N TYR A 130 10.49 -13.48 -5.49
CA TYR A 130 9.30 -14.28 -5.82
C TYR A 130 8.17 -13.44 -6.41
N VAL A 131 8.40 -12.13 -6.64
CA VAL A 131 7.43 -11.22 -7.23
C VAL A 131 7.80 -10.98 -8.69
N ASP A 132 6.95 -11.45 -9.61
CA ASP A 132 7.15 -11.31 -11.07
C ASP A 132 6.88 -9.87 -11.55
N PHE A 133 5.94 -9.16 -10.90
CA PHE A 133 5.57 -7.79 -11.25
C PHE A 133 5.03 -7.04 -10.03
N LYS A 134 5.21 -5.72 -10.00
CA LYS A 134 4.73 -4.87 -8.90
C LYS A 134 4.24 -3.53 -9.43
N LEU A 135 3.15 -3.04 -8.85
CA LEU A 135 2.60 -1.70 -9.09
C LEU A 135 2.33 -0.98 -7.78
N SER A 136 2.72 0.27 -7.73
CA SER A 136 2.47 1.24 -6.67
C SER A 136 1.44 2.28 -7.12
N ASN A 137 1.04 3.20 -6.24
CA ASN A 137 0.20 4.33 -6.64
C ASN A 137 0.90 5.35 -7.55
N GLU A 138 2.22 5.23 -7.74
CA GLU A 138 3.00 6.09 -8.64
C GLU A 138 3.00 5.56 -10.08
N ASP A 139 2.51 4.33 -10.29
CA ASP A 139 2.46 3.65 -11.60
C ASP A 139 1.07 3.75 -12.27
N ILE A 140 0.11 4.42 -11.63
CA ILE A 140 -1.29 4.54 -12.06
C ILE A 140 -1.75 5.98 -11.99
N ASN A 141 -2.82 6.32 -12.71
CA ASN A 141 -3.42 7.66 -12.65
C ASN A 141 -4.39 7.80 -11.48
N GLU A 142 -5.20 6.77 -11.25
CA GLU A 142 -6.23 6.76 -10.22
C GLU A 142 -5.98 5.60 -9.23
N PRO A 143 -5.78 5.89 -7.93
CA PRO A 143 -5.56 4.86 -6.92
C PRO A 143 -6.85 4.07 -6.62
N LYS A 144 -6.72 2.91 -5.97
CA LYS A 144 -7.87 2.18 -5.41
C LYS A 144 -8.74 3.15 -4.58
N PRO A 145 -10.06 3.18 -4.75
CA PRO A 145 -10.94 2.12 -5.30
C PRO A 145 -11.07 2.09 -6.83
N ASN A 146 -10.36 2.94 -7.59
CA ASN A 146 -10.36 2.79 -9.03
C ASN A 146 -9.70 1.45 -9.42
N PRO A 147 -10.30 0.66 -10.33
CA PRO A 147 -9.78 -0.65 -10.73
C PRO A 147 -8.53 -0.58 -11.63
N GLU A 148 -8.04 0.60 -11.97
CA GLU A 148 -6.95 0.81 -12.94
C GLU A 148 -5.74 -0.10 -12.63
N ILE A 149 -5.35 -0.22 -11.37
CA ILE A 149 -4.18 -1.00 -10.97
C ILE A 149 -4.34 -2.49 -11.36
N TYR A 150 -5.54 -3.06 -11.19
CA TYR A 150 -5.85 -4.44 -11.56
C TYR A 150 -5.99 -4.61 -13.06
N LEU A 151 -6.65 -3.67 -13.75
CA LEU A 151 -6.79 -3.68 -15.20
C LEU A 151 -5.43 -3.66 -15.91
N ARG A 152 -4.48 -2.85 -15.43
CA ARG A 152 -3.10 -2.83 -15.94
C ARG A 152 -2.41 -4.19 -15.79
N ILE A 153 -2.64 -4.90 -14.68
CA ILE A 153 -2.10 -6.24 -14.46
C ILE A 153 -2.72 -7.25 -15.44
N PHE A 154 -4.05 -7.21 -15.61
CA PHE A 154 -4.73 -8.10 -16.55
C PHE A 154 -4.22 -7.92 -17.98
N ILE A 155 -4.07 -6.68 -18.42
CA ILE A 155 -3.50 -6.33 -19.73
C ILE A 155 -2.05 -6.83 -19.83
N ARG A 156 -1.23 -6.56 -18.81
CA ARG A 156 0.19 -6.94 -18.79
C ARG A 156 0.42 -8.43 -18.94
N PHE A 157 -0.42 -9.25 -18.32
CA PHE A 157 -0.30 -10.70 -18.33
C PHE A 157 -1.18 -11.38 -19.40
N GLY A 158 -2.01 -10.61 -20.13
CA GLY A 158 -2.92 -11.14 -21.15
C GLY A 158 -3.93 -12.13 -20.57
N ILE A 159 -4.52 -11.81 -19.41
CA ILE A 159 -5.45 -12.66 -18.69
C ILE A 159 -6.82 -12.01 -18.52
N TYR A 160 -7.84 -12.85 -18.36
CA TYR A 160 -9.16 -12.41 -17.92
C TYR A 160 -9.19 -12.21 -16.39
N PRO A 161 -10.07 -11.34 -15.85
CA PRO A 161 -10.23 -11.17 -14.41
C PRO A 161 -10.49 -12.47 -13.64
N SER A 162 -11.21 -13.41 -14.25
CA SER A 162 -11.51 -14.72 -13.69
C SER A 162 -10.31 -15.69 -13.60
N GLU A 163 -9.18 -15.33 -14.21
CA GLU A 163 -7.92 -16.08 -14.12
C GLU A 163 -6.95 -15.50 -13.08
N ALA A 164 -7.39 -14.44 -12.35
CA ALA A 164 -6.64 -13.83 -11.25
C ALA A 164 -7.29 -14.10 -9.91
N LEU A 165 -6.47 -14.28 -8.87
CA LEU A 165 -6.88 -14.25 -7.47
C LEU A 165 -6.30 -13.01 -6.82
N ILE A 166 -7.15 -12.14 -6.29
CA ILE A 166 -6.74 -10.93 -5.58
C ILE A 166 -6.88 -11.16 -4.07
N ILE A 167 -5.84 -10.83 -3.30
CA ILE A 167 -5.80 -10.92 -1.84
C ILE A 167 -5.69 -9.50 -1.30
N GLU A 168 -6.74 -9.06 -0.59
CA GLU A 168 -6.94 -7.66 -0.20
C GLU A 168 -7.68 -7.59 1.14
N ASP A 169 -7.24 -6.71 2.06
CA ASP A 169 -7.86 -6.51 3.37
C ASP A 169 -8.68 -5.22 3.47
N SER A 170 -8.34 -4.20 2.69
CA SER A 170 -8.98 -2.89 2.75
C SER A 170 -10.33 -2.83 2.02
N HIS A 171 -11.22 -1.93 2.47
CA HIS A 171 -12.48 -1.66 1.76
C HIS A 171 -12.23 -1.14 0.34
N TYR A 172 -11.33 -0.17 0.19
CA TYR A 172 -11.02 0.45 -1.10
C TYR A 172 -10.41 -0.54 -2.11
N GLY A 173 -9.59 -1.47 -1.64
CA GLY A 173 -9.00 -2.47 -2.53
C GLY A 173 -10.00 -3.55 -2.94
N ARG A 174 -10.99 -3.87 -2.09
CA ARG A 174 -12.08 -4.80 -2.45
C ARG A 174 -13.10 -4.17 -3.40
N GLU A 175 -13.29 -2.85 -3.34
CA GLU A 175 -14.16 -2.11 -4.25
C GLU A 175 -13.54 -2.01 -5.65
N ALA A 176 -12.21 -1.84 -5.73
CA ALA A 176 -11.46 -1.82 -6.97
C ALA A 176 -11.56 -3.14 -7.74
#